data_5ac64fbd26c62113f8c7be2334bb935a
#
_entry.id   5ac64fbd26c62113f8c7be2334bb935a
#
_cell.length_a   1.000
_cell.length_b   1.000
_cell.length_c   1.000
_cell.angle_alpha   90.00
_cell.angle_beta   90.00
_cell.angle_gamma   90.00
#
_symmetry.space_group_name_H-M   'P 1'
#
loop_
_entity.id
_entity.type
_entity.pdbx_description
1 polymer ?
#
loop_
_entity_poly.entity_id
_entity_poly.type
_entity_poly.pdbx_seq_one_letter_code
_entity_poly.pdbx_strand_id
1 'polypeptide(L)'
;LNHSIEIREKFGAQNQIYGTYRVIAEVYEETNNTEKALEYMQYYLDYVDSNTTLQAATKIAELSESYRSEQRERLITSQADSIERASQERYLSQTELENSQLRNNLQTYIIIAFLIIIILAGIILFYRWKQTKLNQERKEAEMSQTLLRTQMNPHFVFNAMSVIQSYIYENDITNSTKFLVNFSRLMRLILENSPKEFIPIQTEIEILNKYLETQKLRFEDRFQFYIEAEDDVLDEFSIIPPMITQPFIENSIEHGQLHTVDGGFIKISFAKADGMLTITIEDNGIGRKASRINKKSSAHKSMAMSITRERINNLNKKYRTEGYMRVEDYDNEAQTGTKVLIALPYTVGTNTQN
;
A
#
# COMPACT_ATOMS: atom_id res chain seq x y z
N LEU A 1 -41.56 -63.14 -26.68
CA LEU A 1 -42.96 -63.59 -26.71
C LEU A 1 -43.67 -62.99 -27.94
N ASN A 2 -43.62 -61.70 -28.27
CA ASN A 2 -44.25 -61.11 -29.46
C ASN A 2 -43.72 -61.73 -30.76
N HIS A 3 -42.48 -62.09 -30.87
CA HIS A 3 -41.95 -62.83 -32.02
C HIS A 3 -42.48 -64.25 -32.10
N SER A 4 -42.92 -64.86 -31.00
CA SER A 4 -43.60 -66.17 -30.97
C SER A 4 -45.00 -66.08 -31.50
N ILE A 5 -45.69 -64.95 -31.33
CA ILE A 5 -47.03 -64.72 -31.90
C ILE A 5 -46.94 -64.58 -33.41
N GLU A 6 -46.01 -63.74 -33.91
CA GLU A 6 -45.74 -63.54 -35.35
C GLU A 6 -45.48 -64.86 -36.06
N ILE A 7 -44.65 -65.71 -35.48
CA ILE A 7 -44.40 -67.03 -36.07
C ILE A 7 -45.62 -67.91 -36.12
N ARG A 8 -46.42 -67.92 -35.03
CA ARG A 8 -47.66 -68.77 -34.97
C ARG A 8 -48.78 -68.27 -35.87
N GLU A 9 -48.90 -66.95 -36.05
CA GLU A 9 -49.83 -66.37 -37.03
C GLU A 9 -49.48 -66.80 -38.45
N LYS A 10 -48.17 -66.75 -38.79
CA LYS A 10 -47.64 -67.12 -40.10
C LYS A 10 -47.88 -68.62 -40.44
N PHE A 11 -47.95 -69.48 -39.43
CA PHE A 11 -48.16 -70.93 -39.60
C PHE A 11 -49.58 -71.39 -39.36
N GLY A 12 -50.57 -70.49 -39.17
CA GLY A 12 -51.99 -70.82 -39.01
C GLY A 12 -52.34 -71.61 -37.75
N ALA A 13 -51.48 -71.57 -36.72
CA ALA A 13 -51.70 -72.32 -35.47
C ALA A 13 -52.50 -71.48 -34.46
N GLN A 14 -53.73 -71.09 -34.87
CA GLN A 14 -54.55 -70.20 -34.07
C GLN A 14 -54.83 -70.72 -32.67
N ASN A 15 -55.09 -72.02 -32.49
CA ASN A 15 -55.39 -72.66 -31.17
C ASN A 15 -54.21 -72.55 -30.18
N GLN A 16 -53.03 -72.28 -30.60
CA GLN A 16 -51.81 -72.10 -29.73
C GLN A 16 -51.52 -70.67 -29.45
N ILE A 17 -52.04 -69.71 -30.23
CA ILE A 17 -51.81 -68.28 -30.07
C ILE A 17 -52.48 -67.80 -28.78
N TYR A 18 -53.68 -68.27 -28.48
CA TYR A 18 -54.43 -67.77 -27.32
C TYR A 18 -53.81 -68.12 -25.96
N GLY A 19 -53.18 -69.29 -25.82
CA GLY A 19 -52.41 -69.64 -24.65
C GLY A 19 -51.20 -68.76 -24.46
N THR A 20 -50.69 -68.24 -25.58
CA THR A 20 -49.58 -67.29 -25.56
C THR A 20 -50.01 -65.90 -25.09
N TYR A 21 -51.21 -65.45 -25.44
CA TYR A 21 -51.72 -64.16 -24.93
C TYR A 21 -51.90 -64.19 -23.41
N ARG A 22 -52.31 -65.26 -22.77
CA ARG A 22 -52.29 -65.35 -21.31
C ARG A 22 -50.93 -65.26 -20.69
N VAL A 23 -49.95 -65.97 -21.24
CA VAL A 23 -48.57 -65.90 -20.72
C VAL A 23 -47.93 -64.51 -20.92
N ILE A 24 -48.26 -63.84 -22.01
CA ILE A 24 -47.81 -62.49 -22.26
C ILE A 24 -48.41 -61.50 -21.27
N ALA A 25 -49.71 -61.65 -20.98
CA ALA A 25 -50.42 -60.84 -19.99
C ALA A 25 -49.77 -60.99 -18.59
N GLU A 26 -49.49 -62.24 -18.17
CA GLU A 26 -48.82 -62.54 -16.90
C GLU A 26 -47.39 -61.88 -16.84
N VAL A 27 -46.61 -61.96 -17.92
CA VAL A 27 -45.29 -61.35 -18.00
C VAL A 27 -45.34 -59.81 -17.97
N TYR A 28 -46.32 -59.19 -18.66
CA TYR A 28 -46.53 -57.76 -18.60
C TYR A 28 -46.98 -57.29 -17.22
N GLU A 29 -47.71 -58.10 -16.52
CA GLU A 29 -48.17 -57.85 -15.16
C GLU A 29 -46.97 -57.90 -14.20
N GLU A 30 -46.06 -58.90 -14.28
CA GLU A 30 -44.87 -59.04 -13.51
C GLU A 30 -43.86 -57.90 -13.81
N THR A 31 -43.95 -57.36 -15.02
CA THR A 31 -43.09 -56.19 -15.42
C THR A 31 -43.76 -54.85 -15.19
N ASN A 32 -44.88 -54.79 -14.44
CA ASN A 32 -45.62 -53.59 -14.10
C ASN A 32 -46.22 -52.82 -15.30
N ASN A 33 -46.41 -53.46 -16.43
CA ASN A 33 -47.06 -52.85 -17.57
C ASN A 33 -48.55 -53.28 -17.65
N THR A 34 -49.32 -52.72 -16.71
CA THR A 34 -50.68 -53.04 -16.47
C THR A 34 -51.59 -52.84 -17.68
N GLU A 35 -51.32 -51.84 -18.49
CA GLU A 35 -52.09 -51.52 -19.71
C GLU A 35 -51.94 -52.62 -20.75
N LYS A 36 -50.77 -53.07 -21.04
CA LYS A 36 -50.49 -54.18 -21.95
C LYS A 36 -50.95 -55.53 -21.39
N ALA A 37 -50.85 -55.73 -20.10
CA ALA A 37 -51.35 -56.92 -19.45
C ALA A 37 -52.86 -57.06 -19.65
N LEU A 38 -53.60 -55.97 -19.49
CA LEU A 38 -55.06 -55.93 -19.75
C LEU A 38 -55.39 -56.17 -21.23
N GLU A 39 -54.67 -55.57 -22.15
CA GLU A 39 -54.90 -55.73 -23.60
C GLU A 39 -54.74 -57.18 -24.04
N TYR A 40 -53.70 -57.87 -23.64
CA TYR A 40 -53.43 -59.25 -23.98
C TYR A 40 -54.43 -60.21 -23.27
N MET A 41 -54.95 -59.85 -22.12
CA MET A 41 -55.95 -60.59 -21.40
C MET A 41 -57.34 -60.49 -22.11
N GLN A 42 -57.69 -59.35 -22.71
CA GLN A 42 -58.89 -59.21 -23.53
C GLN A 42 -58.84 -60.11 -24.76
N TYR A 43 -57.74 -60.17 -25.50
CA TYR A 43 -57.55 -61.07 -26.62
C TYR A 43 -57.72 -62.55 -26.22
N TYR A 44 -57.34 -62.95 -25.04
CA TYR A 44 -57.53 -64.27 -24.49
C TYR A 44 -59.06 -64.56 -24.20
N LEU A 45 -59.76 -63.59 -23.58
CA LEU A 45 -61.18 -63.70 -23.23
C LEU A 45 -62.09 -63.74 -24.47
N ASP A 46 -61.80 -62.89 -25.49
CA ASP A 46 -62.59 -62.87 -26.75
C ASP A 46 -62.61 -64.23 -27.46
N TYR A 47 -61.51 -64.97 -27.38
CA TYR A 47 -61.47 -66.31 -27.94
C TYR A 47 -62.29 -67.35 -27.12
N VAL A 48 -62.23 -67.25 -25.81
CA VAL A 48 -62.97 -68.18 -24.91
C VAL A 48 -64.45 -68.01 -25.04
N ASP A 49 -65.00 -66.81 -25.28
CA ASP A 49 -66.46 -66.58 -25.38
C ASP A 49 -67.11 -67.16 -26.67
N SER A 50 -66.37 -67.29 -27.76
CA SER A 50 -66.90 -67.73 -29.06
C SER A 50 -67.23 -69.23 -29.19
N ASN A 51 -66.84 -70.11 -28.20
CA ASN A 51 -66.96 -71.61 -28.38
C ASN A 51 -67.66 -72.38 -27.26
N THR A 52 -68.64 -71.80 -26.55
CA THR A 52 -69.16 -72.42 -25.29
C THR A 52 -70.54 -73.05 -25.34
N THR A 53 -70.65 -74.27 -24.72
CA THR A 53 -71.91 -74.89 -24.27
C THR A 53 -72.28 -74.33 -22.88
N LEU A 54 -73.61 -74.48 -22.48
CA LEU A 54 -74.13 -73.88 -21.23
C LEU A 54 -73.38 -74.19 -19.95
N GLN A 55 -72.70 -75.34 -19.84
CA GLN A 55 -71.83 -75.68 -18.69
C GLN A 55 -70.48 -74.89 -18.71
N ALA A 56 -69.99 -74.60 -19.87
CA ALA A 56 -68.80 -73.76 -19.99
C ALA A 56 -69.13 -72.28 -19.67
N ALA A 57 -70.34 -71.82 -20.02
CA ALA A 57 -70.79 -70.48 -19.71
C ALA A 57 -70.87 -70.19 -18.18
N THR A 58 -71.36 -71.16 -17.38
CA THR A 58 -71.38 -71.05 -15.91
C THR A 58 -69.97 -71.05 -15.31
N LYS A 59 -69.07 -71.86 -15.85
CA LYS A 59 -67.68 -71.92 -15.42
C LYS A 59 -66.90 -70.62 -15.77
N ILE A 60 -67.22 -70.06 -16.93
CA ILE A 60 -66.71 -68.80 -17.39
C ILE A 60 -67.25 -67.65 -16.52
N ALA A 61 -68.51 -67.66 -16.13
CA ALA A 61 -69.10 -66.67 -15.23
C ALA A 61 -68.44 -66.70 -13.85
N GLU A 62 -68.21 -67.88 -13.25
CA GLU A 62 -67.48 -68.04 -11.99
C GLU A 62 -66.01 -67.55 -12.13
N LEU A 63 -65.38 -67.98 -13.21
CA LEU A 63 -63.95 -67.53 -13.46
C LEU A 63 -63.89 -66.02 -13.71
N SER A 64 -64.85 -65.43 -14.43
CA SER A 64 -64.90 -63.99 -14.68
C SER A 64 -65.18 -63.17 -13.41
N GLU A 65 -66.00 -63.75 -12.50
CA GLU A 65 -66.27 -63.09 -11.21
C GLU A 65 -65.04 -63.17 -10.28
N SER A 66 -64.43 -64.33 -10.22
CA SER A 66 -63.19 -64.53 -9.53
C SER A 66 -62.11 -63.58 -10.11
N TYR A 67 -61.99 -63.50 -11.41
CA TYR A 67 -61.07 -62.64 -12.12
C TYR A 67 -61.33 -61.14 -11.88
N ARG A 68 -62.66 -60.74 -11.91
CA ARG A 68 -63.01 -59.35 -11.57
C ARG A 68 -62.73 -59.02 -10.12
N SER A 69 -62.88 -59.96 -9.21
CA SER A 69 -62.47 -59.73 -7.80
C SER A 69 -61.03 -59.59 -7.66
N GLU A 70 -60.20 -60.40 -8.31
CA GLU A 70 -58.78 -60.34 -8.32
C GLU A 70 -58.26 -59.04 -9.00
N GLN A 71 -58.92 -58.66 -10.11
CA GLN A 71 -58.64 -57.37 -10.78
C GLN A 71 -58.92 -56.15 -9.88
N ARG A 72 -60.04 -56.19 -9.14
CA ARG A 72 -60.38 -55.13 -8.18
C ARG A 72 -59.40 -55.06 -7.06
N GLU A 73 -58.97 -56.21 -6.55
CA GLU A 73 -57.99 -56.27 -5.49
C GLU A 73 -56.60 -55.73 -5.97
N ARG A 74 -56.15 -56.10 -7.18
CA ARG A 74 -54.95 -55.57 -7.81
C ARG A 74 -55.09 -54.10 -8.07
N LEU A 75 -56.24 -53.59 -8.51
CA LEU A 75 -56.48 -52.19 -8.72
C LEU A 75 -56.40 -51.39 -7.41
N ILE A 76 -57.02 -51.94 -6.35
CA ILE A 76 -56.97 -51.32 -5.02
C ILE A 76 -55.51 -51.26 -4.51
N THR A 77 -54.76 -52.36 -4.66
CA THR A 77 -53.36 -52.44 -4.26
C THR A 77 -52.50 -51.47 -5.07
N SER A 78 -52.71 -51.44 -6.40
CA SER A 78 -51.99 -50.49 -7.28
C SER A 78 -52.31 -49.01 -6.96
N GLN A 79 -53.60 -48.73 -6.62
CA GLN A 79 -53.99 -47.40 -6.18
C GLN A 79 -53.36 -47.02 -4.81
N ALA A 80 -53.41 -48.02 -3.89
CA ALA A 80 -52.75 -47.82 -2.58
C ALA A 80 -51.23 -47.52 -2.74
N ASP A 81 -50.56 -48.32 -3.57
CA ASP A 81 -49.12 -48.11 -3.87
C ASP A 81 -48.87 -46.75 -4.55
N SER A 82 -49.78 -46.34 -5.48
CA SER A 82 -49.64 -45.03 -6.14
C SER A 82 -49.88 -43.88 -5.18
N ILE A 83 -50.83 -44.01 -4.25
CA ILE A 83 -51.06 -43.00 -3.19
C ILE A 83 -49.86 -42.94 -2.25
N GLU A 84 -49.29 -44.06 -1.87
CA GLU A 84 -48.13 -44.13 -1.01
C GLU A 84 -46.91 -43.48 -1.68
N ARG A 85 -46.65 -43.82 -2.96
CA ARG A 85 -45.59 -43.18 -3.74
C ARG A 85 -45.83 -41.67 -3.86
N ALA A 86 -47.02 -41.23 -4.20
CA ALA A 86 -47.35 -39.81 -4.29
C ALA A 86 -47.19 -39.09 -2.93
N SER A 87 -47.51 -39.78 -1.82
CA SER A 87 -47.28 -39.23 -0.47
C SER A 87 -45.81 -39.11 -0.14
N GLN A 88 -45.02 -40.14 -0.51
CA GLN A 88 -43.55 -40.11 -0.35
C GLN A 88 -42.90 -39.03 -1.21
N GLU A 89 -43.28 -38.90 -2.48
CA GLU A 89 -42.79 -37.84 -3.35
C GLU A 89 -43.13 -36.44 -2.82
N ARG A 90 -44.35 -36.23 -2.31
CA ARG A 90 -44.72 -34.96 -1.66
C ARG A 90 -43.88 -34.69 -0.41
N TYR A 91 -43.66 -35.69 0.43
CA TYR A 91 -42.84 -35.56 1.61
C TYR A 91 -41.38 -35.21 1.24
N LEU A 92 -40.78 -35.91 0.27
CA LEU A 92 -39.46 -35.63 -0.23
C LEU A 92 -39.36 -34.21 -0.82
N SER A 93 -40.32 -33.82 -1.66
CA SER A 93 -40.39 -32.50 -2.25
C SER A 93 -40.54 -31.39 -1.20
N GLN A 94 -41.34 -31.60 -0.14
CA GLN A 94 -41.46 -30.67 0.97
C GLN A 94 -40.12 -30.55 1.74
N THR A 95 -39.49 -31.69 2.01
CA THR A 95 -38.18 -31.72 2.72
C THR A 95 -37.10 -31.05 1.89
N GLU A 96 -37.09 -31.26 0.57
CA GLU A 96 -36.15 -30.59 -0.34
C GLU A 96 -36.40 -29.08 -0.37
N LEU A 97 -37.65 -28.63 -0.39
CA LEU A 97 -38.02 -27.22 -0.34
C LEU A 97 -37.56 -26.57 0.96
N GLU A 98 -37.84 -27.22 2.10
CA GLU A 98 -37.38 -26.73 3.42
C GLU A 98 -35.86 -26.66 3.50
N ASN A 99 -35.17 -27.71 3.04
CA ASN A 99 -33.69 -27.72 2.99
C ASN A 99 -33.14 -26.64 2.05
N SER A 100 -33.82 -26.41 0.91
CA SER A 100 -33.45 -25.34 -0.01
C SER A 100 -33.60 -23.94 0.64
N GLN A 101 -34.73 -23.73 1.34
CA GLN A 101 -34.98 -22.49 2.08
C GLN A 101 -33.95 -22.27 3.20
N LEU A 102 -33.66 -23.32 3.98
CA LEU A 102 -32.64 -23.27 5.01
C LEU A 102 -31.26 -22.94 4.41
N ARG A 103 -30.91 -23.58 3.29
CA ARG A 103 -29.65 -23.33 2.58
C ARG A 103 -29.56 -21.91 2.05
N ASN A 104 -30.66 -21.40 1.46
CA ASN A 104 -30.72 -20.02 0.98
C ASN A 104 -30.58 -19.00 2.13
N ASN A 105 -31.27 -19.25 3.25
CA ASN A 105 -31.15 -18.39 4.45
C ASN A 105 -29.72 -18.41 4.99
N LEU A 106 -29.11 -19.60 5.09
CA LEU A 106 -27.70 -19.74 5.53
C LEU A 106 -26.75 -19.00 4.61
N GLN A 107 -26.93 -19.14 3.29
CA GLN A 107 -26.13 -18.39 2.30
C GLN A 107 -26.29 -16.87 2.48
N THR A 108 -27.53 -16.42 2.69
CA THR A 108 -27.82 -14.99 2.94
C THR A 108 -27.12 -14.49 4.20
N TYR A 109 -27.17 -15.25 5.30
CA TYR A 109 -26.46 -14.89 6.53
C TYR A 109 -24.94 -14.86 6.36
N ILE A 110 -24.38 -15.83 5.61
CA ILE A 110 -22.94 -15.85 5.29
C ILE A 110 -22.55 -14.61 4.47
N ILE A 111 -23.35 -14.23 3.47
CA ILE A 111 -23.10 -13.03 2.66
C ILE A 111 -23.15 -11.77 3.52
N ILE A 112 -24.16 -11.64 4.39
CA ILE A 112 -24.29 -10.51 5.31
C ILE A 112 -23.09 -10.45 6.26
N ALA A 113 -22.69 -11.58 6.85
CA ALA A 113 -21.53 -11.66 7.73
C ALA A 113 -20.24 -11.25 7.01
N PHE A 114 -20.07 -11.71 5.76
CA PHE A 114 -18.92 -11.35 4.94
C PHE A 114 -18.89 -9.84 4.61
N LEU A 115 -20.02 -9.24 4.29
CA LEU A 115 -20.15 -7.80 4.07
C LEU A 115 -19.81 -7.00 5.34
N ILE A 116 -20.27 -7.46 6.51
CA ILE A 116 -19.92 -6.83 7.79
C ILE A 116 -18.41 -6.88 8.03
N ILE A 117 -17.77 -8.03 7.76
CA ILE A 117 -16.32 -8.20 7.90
C ILE A 117 -15.56 -7.24 6.95
N ILE A 118 -16.01 -7.10 5.70
CA ILE A 118 -15.41 -6.16 4.73
C ILE A 118 -15.53 -4.72 5.23
N ILE A 119 -16.71 -4.33 5.72
CA ILE A 119 -16.93 -2.98 6.26
C ILE A 119 -16.02 -2.72 7.46
N LEU A 120 -15.93 -3.68 8.41
CA LEU A 120 -15.05 -3.56 9.58
C LEU A 120 -13.58 -3.49 9.17
N ALA A 121 -13.15 -4.31 8.21
CA ALA A 121 -11.79 -4.25 7.66
C ALA A 121 -11.50 -2.89 7.02
N GLY A 122 -12.47 -2.36 6.24
CA GLY A 122 -12.37 -1.02 5.64
C GLY A 122 -12.22 0.08 6.70
N ILE A 123 -13.01 0.02 7.77
CA ILE A 123 -12.93 0.96 8.89
C ILE A 123 -11.56 0.87 9.58
N ILE A 124 -11.06 -0.34 9.84
CA ILE A 124 -9.74 -0.56 10.47
C ILE A 124 -8.63 0.00 9.58
N LEU A 125 -8.66 -0.28 8.27
CA LEU A 125 -7.68 0.23 7.31
C LEU A 125 -7.73 1.76 7.22
N PHE A 126 -8.93 2.35 7.20
CA PHE A 126 -9.10 3.81 7.21
C PHE A 126 -8.51 4.45 8.49
N TYR A 127 -8.79 3.88 9.67
CA TYR A 127 -8.21 4.38 10.91
C TYR A 127 -6.68 4.23 10.94
N ARG A 128 -6.14 3.10 10.47
CA ARG A 128 -4.68 2.91 10.36
C ARG A 128 -4.05 3.92 9.42
N TRP A 129 -4.65 4.13 8.25
CA TRP A 129 -4.17 5.14 7.29
C TRP A 129 -4.18 6.55 7.89
N LYS A 130 -5.29 6.94 8.54
CA LYS A 130 -5.42 8.24 9.23
C LYS A 130 -4.38 8.40 10.34
N GLN A 131 -4.14 7.35 11.12
CA GLN A 131 -3.16 7.38 12.20
C GLN A 131 -1.72 7.46 11.68
N THR A 132 -1.41 6.74 10.59
CA THR A 132 -0.11 6.83 9.92
C THR A 132 0.14 8.24 9.40
N LYS A 133 -0.87 8.85 8.75
CA LYS A 133 -0.78 10.23 8.24
C LYS A 133 -0.54 11.23 9.38
N LEU A 134 -1.30 11.15 10.47
CA LEU A 134 -1.12 12.00 11.66
C LEU A 134 0.27 11.84 12.30
N ASN A 135 0.76 10.60 12.38
CA ASN A 135 2.10 10.33 12.93
C ASN A 135 3.20 10.87 12.02
N GLN A 136 2.98 10.85 10.69
CA GLN A 136 3.91 11.43 9.74
C GLN A 136 3.95 12.97 9.87
N GLU A 137 2.78 13.63 9.93
CA GLU A 137 2.69 15.08 10.16
C GLU A 137 3.34 15.50 11.50
N ARG A 138 3.15 14.69 12.57
CA ARG A 138 3.82 14.92 13.85
C ARG A 138 5.34 14.78 13.75
N LYS A 139 5.83 13.74 13.09
CA LYS A 139 7.27 13.54 12.89
C LYS A 139 7.89 14.66 12.07
N GLU A 140 7.19 15.13 11.04
CA GLU A 140 7.64 16.27 10.23
C GLU A 140 7.69 17.56 11.09
N ALA A 141 6.69 17.81 11.91
CA ALA A 141 6.67 18.94 12.84
C ALA A 141 7.76 18.83 13.93
N GLU A 142 7.95 17.64 14.53
CA GLU A 142 9.03 17.39 15.50
C GLU A 142 10.41 17.50 14.86
N MET A 143 10.57 17.00 13.62
CA MET A 143 11.82 17.14 12.87
C MET A 143 12.09 18.61 12.53
N SER A 144 11.08 19.35 12.10
CA SER A 144 11.17 20.80 11.87
C SER A 144 11.55 21.54 13.16
N GLN A 145 10.92 21.22 14.29
CA GLN A 145 11.25 21.81 15.59
C GLN A 145 12.68 21.42 16.06
N THR A 146 13.08 20.19 15.82
CA THR A 146 14.46 19.73 16.14
C THR A 146 15.49 20.39 15.25
N LEU A 147 15.18 20.57 13.95
CA LEU A 147 16.01 21.34 13.03
C LEU A 147 16.16 22.79 13.50
N LEU A 148 15.08 23.45 13.90
CA LEU A 148 15.11 24.79 14.45
C LEU A 148 15.98 24.87 15.72
N ARG A 149 15.86 23.90 16.63
CA ARG A 149 16.70 23.82 17.84
C ARG A 149 18.15 23.50 17.53
N THR A 150 18.42 22.66 16.52
CA THR A 150 19.79 22.27 16.13
C THR A 150 20.47 23.38 15.33
N GLN A 151 19.70 24.17 14.54
CA GLN A 151 20.20 25.33 13.81
C GLN A 151 20.53 26.50 14.72
N MET A 152 19.87 26.60 15.88
CA MET A 152 20.35 27.45 16.98
C MET A 152 21.35 26.65 17.82
N ASN A 153 22.54 26.37 17.27
CA ASN A 153 23.59 25.66 17.99
C ASN A 153 23.80 26.34 19.36
N PRO A 154 23.40 25.74 20.50
CA PRO A 154 23.54 26.37 21.82
C PRO A 154 25.00 26.77 22.09
N HIS A 155 25.92 25.97 21.57
CA HIS A 155 27.35 26.23 21.65
C HIS A 155 27.73 27.51 20.94
N PHE A 156 27.11 27.83 19.78
CA PHE A 156 27.34 29.12 19.10
C PHE A 156 26.87 30.29 19.94
N VAL A 157 25.71 30.20 20.58
CA VAL A 157 25.19 31.26 21.46
C VAL A 157 26.09 31.44 22.72
N PHE A 158 26.49 30.32 23.36
CA PHE A 158 27.41 30.38 24.49
C PHE A 158 28.77 30.96 24.12
N ASN A 159 29.32 30.58 22.97
CA ASN A 159 30.57 31.13 22.46
C ASN A 159 30.45 32.63 22.19
N ALA A 160 29.35 33.07 21.60
CA ALA A 160 29.10 34.49 21.36
C ALA A 160 29.04 35.30 22.67
N MET A 161 28.35 34.75 23.71
CA MET A 161 28.30 35.38 25.02
C MET A 161 29.70 35.48 25.66
N SER A 162 30.52 34.43 25.54
CA SER A 162 31.89 34.42 26.05
C SER A 162 32.76 35.47 25.38
N VAL A 163 32.62 35.67 24.07
CA VAL A 163 33.34 36.70 23.32
C VAL A 163 32.92 38.12 23.77
N ILE A 164 31.61 38.33 23.96
CA ILE A 164 31.13 39.63 24.50
C ILE A 164 31.71 39.89 25.88
N GLN A 165 31.73 38.86 26.77
CA GLN A 165 32.33 38.96 28.09
C GLN A 165 33.81 39.30 28.03
N SER A 166 34.61 38.68 27.11
CA SER A 166 36.02 38.99 26.93
C SER A 166 36.22 40.45 26.57
N TYR A 167 35.51 40.97 25.56
CA TYR A 167 35.60 42.38 25.18
C TYR A 167 35.21 43.34 26.30
N ILE A 168 34.22 42.99 27.13
CA ILE A 168 33.83 43.80 28.30
C ILE A 168 34.95 43.81 29.34
N TYR A 169 35.60 42.64 29.62
CA TYR A 169 36.72 42.56 30.57
C TYR A 169 37.96 43.35 30.08
N GLU A 170 38.17 43.39 28.78
CA GLU A 170 39.28 44.13 28.15
C GLU A 170 38.97 45.63 28.00
N ASN A 171 37.78 46.09 28.42
CA ASN A 171 37.25 47.43 28.19
C ASN A 171 37.18 47.85 26.71
N ASP A 172 37.10 46.86 25.80
CA ASP A 172 36.95 47.11 24.37
C ASP A 172 35.46 47.26 24.01
N ILE A 173 34.88 48.42 24.33
CA ILE A 173 33.48 48.77 24.10
C ILE A 173 33.19 48.77 22.59
N THR A 174 34.13 49.14 21.74
CA THR A 174 33.96 49.22 20.29
C THR A 174 33.70 47.83 19.67
N ASN A 175 34.59 46.87 19.95
CA ASN A 175 34.46 45.51 19.45
C ASN A 175 33.28 44.77 20.11
N SER A 176 33.02 44.99 21.40
CA SER A 176 31.83 44.45 22.09
C SER A 176 30.55 44.92 21.41
N THR A 177 30.42 46.20 21.12
CA THR A 177 29.23 46.75 20.46
C THR A 177 29.08 46.24 19.02
N LYS A 178 30.19 46.23 18.26
CA LYS A 178 30.21 45.71 16.88
C LYS A 178 29.82 44.24 16.82
N PHE A 179 30.36 43.42 17.74
CA PHE A 179 30.02 42.02 17.83
C PHE A 179 28.55 41.82 18.19
N LEU A 180 28.01 42.54 19.18
CA LEU A 180 26.62 42.43 19.61
C LEU A 180 25.63 42.82 18.50
N VAL A 181 25.92 43.88 17.74
CA VAL A 181 25.11 44.32 16.60
C VAL A 181 25.09 43.26 15.50
N ASN A 182 26.28 42.73 15.12
CA ASN A 182 26.38 41.71 14.10
C ASN A 182 25.68 40.39 14.55
N PHE A 183 25.88 39.97 15.78
CA PHE A 183 25.23 38.80 16.37
C PHE A 183 23.71 38.95 16.42
N SER A 184 23.22 40.09 16.87
CA SER A 184 21.77 40.36 16.92
C SER A 184 21.15 40.35 15.54
N ARG A 185 21.81 40.94 14.54
CA ARG A 185 21.34 40.92 13.14
C ARG A 185 21.34 39.52 12.56
N LEU A 186 22.41 38.75 12.78
CA LEU A 186 22.48 37.34 12.37
C LEU A 186 21.37 36.50 12.98
N MET A 187 21.16 36.64 14.30
CA MET A 187 20.11 35.87 14.99
C MET A 187 18.72 36.19 14.44
N ARG A 188 18.45 37.45 14.12
CA ARG A 188 17.17 37.85 13.50
C ARG A 188 17.03 37.20 12.12
N LEU A 189 18.06 37.29 11.26
CA LEU A 189 18.01 36.68 9.92
C LEU A 189 17.79 35.15 10.00
N ILE A 190 18.45 34.49 10.93
CA ILE A 190 18.25 33.04 11.17
C ILE A 190 16.82 32.74 11.60
N LEU A 191 16.29 33.45 12.60
CA LEU A 191 14.94 33.23 13.12
C LEU A 191 13.83 33.50 12.08
N GLU A 192 13.98 34.53 11.25
CA GLU A 192 13.02 34.89 10.22
C GLU A 192 13.02 33.94 9.02
N ASN A 193 14.17 33.33 8.71
CA ASN A 193 14.34 32.53 7.50
C ASN A 193 14.39 31.02 7.73
N SER A 194 14.80 30.56 8.92
CA SER A 194 14.90 29.13 9.19
C SER A 194 13.56 28.34 9.10
N PRO A 195 12.36 28.92 9.36
CA PRO A 195 11.11 28.19 9.17
C PRO A 195 10.67 28.07 7.71
N LYS A 196 11.28 28.83 6.79
CA LYS A 196 10.93 28.82 5.37
C LYS A 196 11.47 27.58 4.68
N GLU A 197 10.72 27.06 3.72
CA GLU A 197 11.21 25.94 2.90
C GLU A 197 12.35 26.37 1.97
N PHE A 198 12.21 27.57 1.40
CA PHE A 198 13.21 28.21 0.53
C PHE A 198 13.33 29.69 0.85
N ILE A 199 14.53 30.23 0.62
CA ILE A 199 14.83 31.65 0.70
C ILE A 199 15.60 32.09 -0.56
N PRO A 200 15.57 33.38 -0.93
CA PRO A 200 16.43 33.90 -1.99
C PRO A 200 17.91 33.60 -1.70
N ILE A 201 18.68 33.28 -2.72
CA ILE A 201 20.14 33.03 -2.58
C ILE A 201 20.84 34.23 -1.98
N GLN A 202 20.44 35.43 -2.36
CA GLN A 202 20.96 36.66 -1.77
C GLN A 202 20.78 36.72 -0.25
N THR A 203 19.64 36.26 0.27
CA THR A 203 19.38 36.16 1.72
C THR A 203 20.31 35.14 2.39
N GLU A 204 20.53 33.98 1.76
CA GLU A 204 21.50 32.99 2.27
C GLU A 204 22.92 33.59 2.32
N ILE A 205 23.34 34.29 1.26
CA ILE A 205 24.64 34.99 1.22
C ILE A 205 24.74 36.04 2.32
N GLU A 206 23.68 36.80 2.61
CA GLU A 206 23.65 37.76 3.72
C GLU A 206 23.83 37.06 5.08
N ILE A 207 23.12 35.95 5.29
CA ILE A 207 23.23 35.13 6.51
C ILE A 207 24.69 34.64 6.66
N LEU A 208 25.27 34.11 5.58
CA LEU A 208 26.64 33.58 5.57
C LEU A 208 27.67 34.69 5.86
N ASN A 209 27.53 35.86 5.25
CA ASN A 209 28.40 36.99 5.52
C ASN A 209 28.35 37.38 6.99
N LYS A 210 27.16 37.55 7.56
CA LYS A 210 27.01 37.91 8.98
C LYS A 210 27.53 36.83 9.93
N TYR A 211 27.34 35.54 9.57
CA TYR A 211 27.90 34.44 10.32
C TYR A 211 29.43 34.46 10.31
N LEU A 212 30.03 34.58 9.14
CA LEU A 212 31.50 34.58 8.97
C LEU A 212 32.15 35.85 9.58
N GLU A 213 31.51 37.01 9.44
CA GLU A 213 31.95 38.25 10.13
C GLU A 213 31.97 38.04 11.67
N THR A 214 30.90 37.43 12.23
CA THR A 214 30.81 37.13 13.66
C THR A 214 31.90 36.17 14.11
N GLN A 215 32.13 35.08 13.32
CA GLN A 215 33.22 34.14 13.62
C GLN A 215 34.61 34.77 13.48
N LYS A 216 34.82 35.62 12.49
CA LYS A 216 36.07 36.31 12.29
C LYS A 216 36.42 37.22 13.48
N LEU A 217 35.43 37.96 14.01
CA LEU A 217 35.60 38.75 15.25
C LEU A 217 35.90 37.85 16.44
N ARG A 218 35.25 36.68 16.55
CA ARG A 218 35.50 35.71 17.64
C ARG A 218 36.94 35.20 17.64
N PHE A 219 37.52 34.98 16.47
CA PHE A 219 38.87 34.47 16.30
C PHE A 219 39.91 35.55 15.97
N GLU A 220 39.64 36.81 16.34
CA GLU A 220 40.58 37.92 16.23
C GLU A 220 41.16 38.10 14.81
N ASP A 221 40.32 37.99 13.79
CA ASP A 221 40.69 38.08 12.37
C ASP A 221 41.75 37.06 11.88
N ARG A 222 41.91 35.91 12.58
CA ARG A 222 42.94 34.90 12.27
C ARG A 222 42.64 34.07 11.03
N PHE A 223 41.51 34.23 10.36
CA PHE A 223 41.23 33.61 9.08
C PHE A 223 40.53 34.60 8.15
N GLN A 224 40.58 34.30 6.85
CA GLN A 224 39.89 35.09 5.83
C GLN A 224 38.73 34.28 5.25
N PHE A 225 37.73 34.98 4.70
CA PHE A 225 36.65 34.32 3.98
C PHE A 225 36.33 35.07 2.69
N TYR A 226 35.83 34.29 1.70
CA TYR A 226 35.47 34.81 0.39
C TYR A 226 34.13 34.18 0.02
N ILE A 227 33.16 34.99 -0.41
CA ILE A 227 31.88 34.52 -0.94
C ILE A 227 31.75 35.08 -2.34
N GLU A 228 31.70 34.17 -3.31
CA GLU A 228 31.57 34.50 -4.73
C GLU A 228 30.26 33.89 -5.25
N ALA A 229 29.51 34.61 -6.08
CA ALA A 229 28.33 34.11 -6.75
C ALA A 229 28.32 34.61 -8.19
N GLU A 230 28.05 33.75 -9.12
CA GLU A 230 27.88 34.10 -10.53
C GLU A 230 26.63 34.97 -10.72
N ASP A 231 26.63 35.88 -11.68
CA ASP A 231 25.55 36.85 -11.88
C ASP A 231 24.20 36.17 -12.20
N ASP A 232 24.24 35.03 -12.89
CA ASP A 232 23.06 34.23 -13.24
C ASP A 232 22.44 33.46 -12.06
N VAL A 233 23.15 33.39 -10.94
CA VAL A 233 22.64 32.79 -9.68
C VAL A 233 22.04 33.88 -8.77
N LEU A 234 22.47 35.14 -8.96
CA LEU A 234 21.99 36.27 -8.16
C LEU A 234 20.63 36.82 -8.63
N ASP A 235 19.92 36.10 -9.50
CA ASP A 235 18.56 36.46 -9.89
C ASP A 235 17.64 36.51 -8.66
N GLU A 236 16.75 37.50 -8.62
CA GLU A 236 15.78 37.71 -7.53
C GLU A 236 14.87 36.48 -7.28
N PHE A 237 14.71 35.63 -8.30
CA PHE A 237 13.88 34.42 -8.24
C PHE A 237 14.66 33.16 -7.88
N SER A 238 15.99 33.22 -7.77
CA SER A 238 16.81 32.08 -7.39
C SER A 238 16.68 31.77 -5.92
N ILE A 239 16.16 30.57 -5.59
CA ILE A 239 15.86 30.16 -4.23
C ILE A 239 16.65 28.94 -3.79
N ILE A 240 16.96 28.88 -2.50
CA ILE A 240 17.73 27.80 -1.86
C ILE A 240 17.09 27.43 -0.51
N PRO A 241 17.19 26.18 -0.06
CA PRO A 241 16.84 25.84 1.31
C PRO A 241 17.73 26.58 2.31
N PRO A 242 17.16 27.26 3.33
CA PRO A 242 17.93 28.08 4.25
C PRO A 242 18.98 27.28 5.00
N MET A 243 20.15 27.88 5.23
CA MET A 243 21.21 27.35 6.09
C MET A 243 21.75 25.96 5.69
N ILE A 244 21.62 25.59 4.40
CA ILE A 244 22.11 24.29 3.91
C ILE A 244 23.63 24.19 3.90
N THR A 245 24.31 25.32 3.79
CA THR A 245 25.77 25.44 3.77
C THR A 245 26.41 25.57 5.16
N GLN A 246 25.63 26.06 6.14
CA GLN A 246 26.12 26.38 7.48
C GLN A 246 26.87 25.24 8.19
N PRO A 247 26.38 23.97 8.17
CA PRO A 247 27.07 22.88 8.88
C PRO A 247 28.47 22.60 8.36
N PHE A 248 28.74 22.91 7.09
CA PHE A 248 30.07 22.72 6.48
C PHE A 248 31.00 23.85 6.85
N ILE A 249 30.48 25.08 6.91
CA ILE A 249 31.23 26.27 7.32
C ILE A 249 31.61 26.15 8.80
N GLU A 250 30.67 25.72 9.66
CA GLU A 250 31.00 25.43 11.08
C GLU A 250 32.08 24.35 11.20
N ASN A 251 32.01 23.28 10.38
CA ASN A 251 33.00 22.23 10.37
C ASN A 251 34.39 22.78 9.93
N SER A 252 34.42 23.62 8.92
CA SER A 252 35.68 24.21 8.45
C SER A 252 36.31 25.09 9.53
N ILE A 253 35.56 25.96 10.20
CA ILE A 253 36.07 26.87 11.23
C ILE A 253 36.47 26.11 12.51
N GLU A 254 35.54 25.29 13.06
CA GLU A 254 35.71 24.62 14.37
C GLU A 254 36.60 23.37 14.25
N HIS A 255 36.35 22.52 13.27
CA HIS A 255 37.02 21.23 13.11
C HIS A 255 38.22 21.30 12.14
N GLY A 256 38.13 22.16 11.14
CA GLY A 256 39.27 22.51 10.29
C GLY A 256 40.29 23.39 11.01
N GLN A 257 39.92 23.93 12.19
CA GLN A 257 40.77 24.78 13.02
C GLN A 257 41.42 25.94 12.21
N LEU A 258 40.63 26.57 11.33
CA LEU A 258 41.13 27.62 10.41
C LEU A 258 41.90 28.74 11.13
N HIS A 259 41.50 29.07 12.36
CA HIS A 259 42.11 30.08 13.20
C HIS A 259 43.51 29.71 13.71
N THR A 260 43.94 28.46 13.56
CA THR A 260 45.27 27.97 13.96
C THR A 260 46.20 27.76 12.77
N VAL A 261 45.68 27.86 11.55
CA VAL A 261 46.42 27.69 10.31
C VAL A 261 46.91 29.06 9.82
N ASP A 262 48.18 29.17 9.51
CA ASP A 262 48.72 30.40 8.95
C ASP A 262 48.11 30.66 7.56
N GLY A 263 47.56 31.86 7.36
CA GLY A 263 46.80 32.17 6.15
C GLY A 263 45.52 31.33 5.99
N GLY A 264 44.86 30.90 7.10
CA GLY A 264 43.60 30.16 7.08
C GLY A 264 42.53 30.87 6.27
N PHE A 265 41.86 30.15 5.36
CA PHE A 265 40.77 30.72 4.57
C PHE A 265 39.63 29.73 4.36
N ILE A 266 38.43 30.28 4.12
CA ILE A 266 37.29 29.58 3.61
C ILE A 266 36.74 30.33 2.40
N LYS A 267 36.52 29.61 1.29
CA LYS A 267 35.93 30.14 0.07
C LYS A 267 34.62 29.43 -0.20
N ILE A 268 33.55 30.20 -0.46
CA ILE A 268 32.22 29.72 -0.78
C ILE A 268 31.87 30.27 -2.15
N SER A 269 31.56 29.38 -3.09
CA SER A 269 31.21 29.77 -4.46
C SER A 269 29.83 29.21 -4.85
N PHE A 270 28.99 30.04 -5.42
CA PHE A 270 27.70 29.71 -5.95
C PHE A 270 27.73 29.83 -7.47
N ALA A 271 27.46 28.73 -8.18
CA ALA A 271 27.47 28.69 -9.63
C ALA A 271 26.26 27.91 -10.15
N LYS A 272 25.88 28.14 -11.40
CA LYS A 272 24.86 27.38 -12.09
C LYS A 272 25.53 26.50 -13.14
N ALA A 273 25.36 25.19 -13.03
CA ALA A 273 25.87 24.23 -14.00
C ALA A 273 24.81 23.16 -14.30
N ASP A 274 24.57 22.86 -15.57
CA ASP A 274 23.65 21.79 -16.03
C ASP A 274 22.24 21.85 -15.41
N GLY A 275 21.70 23.05 -15.20
CA GLY A 275 20.40 23.24 -14.56
C GLY A 275 20.38 22.99 -13.04
N MET A 276 21.55 22.81 -12.44
CA MET A 276 21.75 22.64 -11.01
C MET A 276 22.40 23.88 -10.41
N LEU A 277 22.01 24.25 -9.19
CA LEU A 277 22.74 25.17 -8.34
C LEU A 277 23.89 24.41 -7.68
N THR A 278 25.08 24.76 -8.00
CA THR A 278 26.29 24.16 -7.42
C THR A 278 26.91 25.11 -6.38
N ILE A 279 27.06 24.61 -5.17
CA ILE A 279 27.71 25.34 -4.08
C ILE A 279 28.96 24.59 -3.73
N THR A 280 30.08 25.31 -3.82
CA THR A 280 31.39 24.78 -3.46
C THR A 280 31.90 25.50 -2.21
N ILE A 281 32.31 24.75 -1.20
CA ILE A 281 32.90 25.26 0.05
C ILE A 281 34.31 24.67 0.15
N GLU A 282 35.32 25.48 0.15
CA GLU A 282 36.72 25.09 0.19
C GLU A 282 37.41 25.74 1.40
N ASP A 283 38.12 24.95 2.19
CA ASP A 283 38.93 25.41 3.31
C ASP A 283 40.37 24.86 3.21
N ASN A 284 41.33 25.58 3.76
CA ASN A 284 42.71 25.13 3.92
C ASN A 284 43.03 24.73 5.38
N GLY A 285 42.03 24.24 6.11
CA GLY A 285 42.19 23.76 7.48
C GLY A 285 43.10 22.53 7.61
N ILE A 286 43.17 21.96 8.83
CA ILE A 286 44.03 20.79 9.12
C ILE A 286 43.61 19.51 8.38
N GLY A 287 42.48 19.54 7.64
CA GLY A 287 41.96 18.44 6.90
C GLY A 287 41.27 17.34 7.74
N ARG A 288 40.54 16.45 7.09
CA ARG A 288 39.69 15.42 7.74
C ARG A 288 40.51 14.34 8.45
N LYS A 289 41.69 14.00 7.93
CA LYS A 289 42.57 12.97 8.51
C LYS A 289 43.09 13.39 9.88
N ALA A 290 43.67 14.61 9.97
CA ALA A 290 44.17 15.15 11.23
C ALA A 290 43.05 15.44 12.23
N SER A 291 41.92 15.97 11.76
CA SER A 291 40.71 16.18 12.60
C SER A 291 40.13 14.89 13.20
N ARG A 292 40.33 13.72 12.57
CA ARG A 292 39.91 12.41 13.12
C ARG A 292 40.77 11.92 14.27
N ILE A 293 42.06 12.26 14.27
CA ILE A 293 43.02 11.84 15.29
C ILE A 293 42.76 12.61 16.61
N ASN A 294 42.34 13.85 16.54
CA ASN A 294 42.06 14.73 17.68
C ASN A 294 40.68 14.52 18.34
N LYS A 295 40.03 13.39 18.13
CA LYS A 295 38.64 13.17 18.50
C LYS A 295 38.38 13.06 20.00
N LYS A 296 37.58 14.02 20.53
CA LYS A 296 36.64 13.81 21.68
C LYS A 296 35.16 14.06 21.36
N SER A 297 34.76 14.49 20.16
CA SER A 297 33.34 14.77 19.87
C SER A 297 32.90 14.32 18.46
N SER A 298 32.65 13.01 18.26
CA SER A 298 32.26 12.47 16.96
C SER A 298 30.75 12.39 16.67
N ALA A 299 29.89 12.50 17.68
CA ALA A 299 28.46 12.30 17.53
C ALA A 299 27.73 13.46 16.81
N HIS A 300 28.09 14.72 17.10
CA HIS A 300 27.46 15.89 16.46
C HIS A 300 27.87 16.07 14.98
N LYS A 301 29.09 15.71 14.60
CA LYS A 301 29.59 15.84 13.23
C LYS A 301 28.87 14.91 12.24
N SER A 302 28.50 13.70 12.66
CA SER A 302 27.76 12.76 11.82
C SER A 302 26.31 13.19 11.63
N MET A 303 25.73 13.86 12.61
CA MET A 303 24.32 14.28 12.61
C MET A 303 24.08 15.44 11.63
N ALA A 304 24.91 16.49 11.64
CA ALA A 304 24.73 17.65 10.75
C ALA A 304 24.84 17.26 9.26
N MET A 305 25.87 16.47 8.91
CA MET A 305 25.98 15.95 7.53
C MET A 305 24.86 15.00 7.11
N SER A 306 24.35 14.17 8.06
CA SER A 306 23.24 13.29 7.78
C SER A 306 21.94 14.08 7.54
N ILE A 307 21.71 15.14 8.31
CA ILE A 307 20.54 16.03 8.16
C ILE A 307 20.57 16.72 6.79
N THR A 308 21.73 17.27 6.38
CA THR A 308 21.84 17.91 5.07
C THR A 308 21.60 16.92 3.93
N ARG A 309 22.15 15.70 4.03
CA ARG A 309 21.91 14.64 3.04
C ARG A 309 20.45 14.24 2.98
N GLU A 310 19.78 14.14 4.12
CA GLU A 310 18.35 13.82 4.18
C GLU A 310 17.50 14.96 3.58
N ARG A 311 17.83 16.22 3.83
CA ARG A 311 17.19 17.37 3.17
C ARG A 311 17.32 17.30 1.66
N ILE A 312 18.51 17.04 1.13
CA ILE A 312 18.74 16.88 -0.32
C ILE A 312 17.93 15.70 -0.87
N ASN A 313 17.91 14.56 -0.18
CA ASN A 313 17.12 13.40 -0.60
C ASN A 313 15.60 13.69 -0.60
N ASN A 314 15.10 14.47 0.34
CA ASN A 314 13.69 14.87 0.39
C ASN A 314 13.34 15.82 -0.75
N LEU A 315 14.24 16.77 -1.08
CA LEU A 315 14.10 17.63 -2.26
C LEU A 315 14.09 16.82 -3.55
N ASN A 316 15.00 15.86 -3.69
CA ASN A 316 15.05 14.96 -4.85
C ASN A 316 13.74 14.20 -5.04
N LYS A 317 13.17 13.66 -3.95
CA LYS A 317 11.87 12.96 -4.01
C LYS A 317 10.72 13.91 -4.38
N LYS A 318 10.70 15.12 -3.80
CA LYS A 318 9.63 16.10 -4.01
C LYS A 318 9.64 16.67 -5.43
N TYR A 319 10.82 17.00 -5.93
CA TYR A 319 11.00 17.68 -7.22
C TYR A 319 11.47 16.76 -8.36
N ARG A 320 11.65 15.44 -8.08
CA ARG A 320 12.13 14.43 -9.05
C ARG A 320 13.47 14.82 -9.67
N THR A 321 14.42 15.19 -8.84
CA THR A 321 15.75 15.67 -9.22
C THR A 321 16.85 14.79 -8.65
N GLU A 322 18.10 15.01 -9.06
CA GLU A 322 19.27 14.23 -8.65
C GLU A 322 20.32 15.10 -7.92
N GLY A 323 19.86 15.95 -6.99
CA GLY A 323 20.75 16.70 -6.13
C GLY A 323 21.65 15.76 -5.31
N TYR A 324 22.88 16.16 -5.09
CA TYR A 324 23.86 15.36 -4.36
C TYR A 324 24.80 16.23 -3.51
N MET A 325 25.52 15.58 -2.63
CA MET A 325 26.58 16.19 -1.82
C MET A 325 27.81 15.29 -1.82
N ARG A 326 28.97 15.87 -2.08
CA ARG A 326 30.27 15.22 -1.99
C ARG A 326 31.18 15.97 -1.06
N VAL A 327 32.04 15.26 -0.34
CA VAL A 327 33.05 15.84 0.55
C VAL A 327 34.38 15.18 0.20
N GLU A 328 35.31 15.99 -0.27
CA GLU A 328 36.62 15.58 -0.76
C GLU A 328 37.70 16.16 0.15
N ASP A 329 38.80 15.45 0.31
CA ASP A 329 39.98 15.98 1.01
C ASP A 329 40.79 16.82 0.00
N TYR A 330 41.11 18.01 0.38
CA TYR A 330 42.02 18.87 -0.38
C TYR A 330 43.42 18.49 0.08
N ASP A 331 44.05 17.58 -0.67
CA ASP A 331 45.34 16.99 -0.27
C ASP A 331 46.34 17.21 -1.43
N ASN A 332 46.85 18.45 -1.55
CA ASN A 332 48.01 18.75 -2.38
C ASN A 332 49.24 18.71 -1.50
N GLU A 333 50.43 18.34 -2.06
CA GLU A 333 51.71 18.29 -1.33
C GLU A 333 52.05 19.59 -0.58
N ALA A 334 51.40 20.72 -0.91
CA ALA A 334 51.59 22.04 -0.32
C ALA A 334 50.48 22.50 0.64
N GLN A 335 49.26 21.92 0.62
CA GLN A 335 48.11 22.39 1.41
C GLN A 335 47.20 21.25 1.79
N THR A 336 46.77 21.21 3.05
CA THR A 336 45.68 20.35 3.55
C THR A 336 44.39 21.15 3.60
N GLY A 337 43.23 20.48 3.56
CA GLY A 337 41.94 21.15 3.66
C GLY A 337 40.77 20.24 3.29
N THR A 338 39.58 20.83 3.15
CA THR A 338 38.38 20.14 2.76
C THR A 338 37.64 20.89 1.66
N LYS A 339 37.13 20.14 0.67
CA LYS A 339 36.25 20.64 -0.36
C LYS A 339 34.91 19.95 -0.24
N VAL A 340 33.84 20.73 -0.11
CA VAL A 340 32.45 20.24 -0.10
C VAL A 340 31.76 20.76 -1.35
N LEU A 341 31.15 19.86 -2.09
CA LEU A 341 30.32 20.16 -3.25
C LEU A 341 28.88 19.78 -2.95
N ILE A 342 27.98 20.74 -3.07
CA ILE A 342 26.52 20.55 -2.93
C ILE A 342 25.90 20.94 -4.26
N ALA A 343 25.19 20.01 -4.88
CA ALA A 343 24.42 20.26 -6.09
C ALA A 343 22.93 20.12 -5.77
N LEU A 344 22.18 21.18 -6.01
CA LEU A 344 20.73 21.25 -5.78
C LEU A 344 20.02 21.53 -7.10
N PRO A 345 18.77 21.09 -7.26
CA PRO A 345 17.98 21.52 -8.40
C PRO A 345 17.90 23.06 -8.40
N TYR A 346 18.24 23.65 -9.53
CA TYR A 346 18.07 25.09 -9.67
C TYR A 346 16.57 25.40 -9.75
N THR A 347 16.05 26.03 -8.71
CA THR A 347 14.62 26.34 -8.60
C THR A 347 14.47 27.85 -8.70
N VAL A 348 13.65 28.29 -9.64
CA VAL A 348 13.23 29.69 -9.74
C VAL A 348 11.91 29.82 -8.99
N GLY A 349 11.85 30.68 -8.00
CA GLY A 349 10.61 30.97 -7.27
C GLY A 349 9.57 31.57 -8.21
N THR A 350 8.52 30.82 -8.54
CA THR A 350 7.34 31.43 -9.15
C THR A 350 6.67 32.27 -8.08
N ASN A 351 6.42 33.54 -8.40
CA ASN A 351 5.67 34.48 -7.57
C ASN A 351 4.21 33.98 -7.45
N THR A 352 3.96 32.99 -6.58
CA THR A 352 2.61 32.64 -6.14
C THR A 352 2.28 33.47 -4.90
N GLN A 353 2.10 34.76 -5.11
CA GLN A 353 1.17 35.52 -4.30
C GLN A 353 -0.25 35.16 -4.82
N ASN A 354 -0.92 34.22 -4.11
CA ASN A 354 -2.38 34.17 -4.01
C ASN A 354 -2.72 33.61 -2.63
#